data_c7c2068b44667ca7d6a2d4ebf300c754
#
_entry.id   c7c2068b44667ca7d6a2d4ebf300c754
#
_cell.length_a   1.000
_cell.length_b   1.000
_cell.length_c   1.000
_cell.angle_alpha   90.00
_cell.angle_beta   90.00
_cell.angle_gamma   90.00
#
_symmetry.space_group_name_H-M   'P 1'
#
loop_
_entity.id
_entity.type
_entity.pdbx_description
1 polymer ?
#
loop_
_entity_poly.entity_id
_entity_poly.type
_entity_poly.pdbx_seq_one_letter_code
_entity_poly.pdbx_strand_id
1 'polypeptide(L)' 'VYNIFEYMVETYINGNFSTFQQLFRELRKDAREDFMDFLLSEVEPIYWREILKMTIL' A
#
# COMPACT_ATOMS: atom_id res chain seq x y z
N VAL A 1 -4.41 -10.19 15.07
CA VAL A 1 -3.65 -8.94 14.93
C VAL A 1 -3.85 -8.40 13.52
N TYR A 2 -4.30 -7.17 13.43
CA TYR A 2 -4.59 -6.56 12.15
C TYR A 2 -3.32 -5.93 11.57
N ASN A 3 -2.95 -6.34 10.36
CA ASN A 3 -1.77 -5.80 9.70
C ASN A 3 -2.17 -4.56 8.90
N ILE A 4 -1.55 -3.42 9.22
CA ILE A 4 -1.87 -2.15 8.56
C ILE A 4 -1.60 -2.23 7.04
N PHE A 5 -0.58 -2.98 6.62
CA PHE A 5 -0.27 -3.12 5.20
C PHE A 5 -1.36 -3.89 4.47
N GLU A 6 -1.90 -4.93 5.10
CA GLU A 6 -3.04 -5.65 4.52
C GLU A 6 -4.24 -4.74 4.38
N TYR A 7 -4.51 -3.92 5.38
CA TYR A 7 -5.60 -2.97 5.34
C TYR A 7 -5.41 -1.96 4.20
N MET A 8 -4.20 -1.47 4.02
CA MET A 8 -3.89 -0.54 2.94
C MET A 8 -4.18 -1.15 1.57
N VAL A 9 -3.75 -2.39 1.35
CA VAL A 9 -4.03 -3.08 0.09
C VAL A 9 -5.53 -3.30 -0.08
N GLU A 10 -6.23 -3.62 0.99
CA GLU A 10 -7.69 -3.74 0.94
C GLU A 10 -8.36 -2.45 0.51
N THR A 11 -7.93 -1.30 1.04
CA THR A 11 -8.51 -0.02 0.64
C THR A 11 -8.32 0.23 -0.85
N TYR A 12 -7.16 -0.16 -1.37
CA TYR A 12 -6.91 -0.06 -2.80
C TYR A 12 -7.86 -0.96 -3.59
N ILE A 13 -7.96 -2.22 -3.20
CA ILE A 13 -8.80 -3.20 -3.92
C ILE A 13 -10.27 -2.78 -3.91
N ASN A 14 -10.73 -2.18 -2.82
CA ASN A 14 -12.10 -1.70 -2.68
C ASN A 14 -12.35 -0.38 -3.40
N GLY A 15 -11.35 0.19 -4.05
CA GLY A 15 -11.50 1.43 -4.78
C GLY A 15 -11.36 2.68 -3.93
N ASN A 16 -10.96 2.55 -2.68
CA ASN A 16 -10.78 3.69 -1.76
C ASN A 16 -9.38 4.27 -1.90
N PHE A 17 -9.08 4.80 -3.08
CA PHE A 17 -7.72 5.25 -3.41
C PHE A 17 -7.26 6.41 -2.53
N SER A 18 -8.15 7.34 -2.23
CA SER A 18 -7.81 8.47 -1.36
C SER A 18 -7.38 7.99 0.03
N THR A 19 -8.09 7.01 0.56
CA THR A 19 -7.75 6.43 1.86
C THR A 19 -6.39 5.74 1.82
N PHE A 20 -6.13 4.99 0.75
CA PHE A 20 -4.83 4.35 0.56
C PHE A 20 -3.71 5.39 0.56
N GLN A 21 -3.85 6.45 -0.22
CA GLN A 21 -2.83 7.49 -0.33
C GLN A 21 -2.61 8.19 1.00
N GLN A 22 -3.67 8.47 1.74
CA GLN A 22 -3.55 9.10 3.04
C GLN A 22 -2.79 8.19 4.02
N LEU A 23 -3.13 6.92 4.07
CA LEU A 23 -2.44 5.97 4.93
C LEU A 23 -0.96 5.85 4.57
N PHE A 24 -0.64 5.84 3.28
CA PHE A 24 0.74 5.76 2.85
C PHE A 24 1.53 7.01 3.27
N ARG A 25 0.92 8.19 3.15
CA ARG A 25 1.57 9.44 3.56
C ARG A 25 1.88 9.49 5.05
N GLU A 26 1.07 8.82 5.85
CA GLU A 26 1.26 8.76 7.29
C GLU A 26 2.35 7.80 7.72
N LEU A 27 2.81 6.94 6.81
CA LEU A 27 3.89 6.01 7.11
C LEU A 27 5.22 6.76 7.17
N ARG A 28 6.06 6.37 8.13
CA ARG A 28 7.44 6.85 8.19
C ARG A 28 8.25 6.21 7.08
N LYS A 29 9.44 6.77 6.79
CA LYS A 29 10.28 6.29 5.70
C LYS A 29 10.60 4.80 5.81
N ASP A 30 10.99 4.35 7.00
CA ASP A 30 11.30 2.95 7.22
C ASP A 30 10.06 2.05 7.03
N ALA A 31 8.90 2.53 7.51
CA ALA A 31 7.66 1.80 7.30
C ALA A 31 7.25 1.74 5.83
N ARG A 32 7.57 2.79 5.06
CA ARG A 32 7.32 2.78 3.61
C ARG A 32 8.17 1.72 2.92
N GLU A 33 9.42 1.57 3.34
CA GLU A 33 10.28 0.52 2.81
C GLU A 33 9.72 -0.86 3.16
N ASP A 34 9.25 -1.03 4.38
CA ASP A 34 8.62 -2.29 4.81
C ASP A 34 7.35 -2.57 3.99
N PHE A 35 6.57 -1.52 3.70
CA PHE A 35 5.40 -1.69 2.86
C PHE A 35 5.78 -2.17 1.46
N MET A 36 6.86 -1.63 0.89
CA MET A 36 7.32 -2.08 -0.43
C MET A 36 7.74 -3.55 -0.40
N ASP A 37 8.42 -3.98 0.66
CA ASP A 37 8.77 -5.39 0.82
C ASP A 37 7.52 -6.25 0.91
N PHE A 38 6.53 -5.80 1.68
CA PHE A 38 5.24 -6.49 1.78
C PHE A 38 4.57 -6.59 0.40
N LEU A 39 4.54 -5.49 -0.33
CA LEU A 39 3.93 -5.45 -1.67
C LEU A 39 4.55 -6.49 -2.58
N LEU A 40 5.89 -6.54 -2.62
CA LEU A 40 6.59 -7.41 -3.54
C LEU A 40 6.54 -8.89 -3.14
N SER A 41 6.26 -9.20 -1.88
CA SER A 41 6.22 -10.57 -1.41
C SER A 41 4.82 -11.13 -1.21
N GLU A 42 3.85 -10.28 -0.83
CA GLU A 42 2.52 -10.75 -0.44
C GLU A 42 1.41 -10.34 -1.39
N VAL A 43 1.66 -9.39 -2.27
CA VAL A 43 0.63 -8.87 -3.18
C VAL A 43 0.88 -9.36 -4.59
N GLU A 44 -0.18 -9.73 -5.30
CA GLU A 44 -0.05 -10.23 -6.66
C GLU A 44 0.53 -9.16 -7.58
N PRO A 45 1.45 -9.53 -8.49
CA PRO A 45 2.13 -8.57 -9.38
C PRO A 45 1.19 -7.72 -10.22
N ILE A 46 -0.01 -8.20 -10.51
CA ILE A 46 -0.97 -7.47 -11.32
C ILE A 46 -1.35 -6.12 -10.69
N TYR A 47 -1.22 -5.99 -9.36
CA TYR A 47 -1.57 -4.76 -8.67
C TYR A 47 -0.39 -3.83 -8.43
N TRP A 48 0.84 -4.32 -8.63
CA TRP A 48 2.05 -3.56 -8.25
C TRP A 48 2.13 -2.20 -8.93
N ARG A 49 1.91 -2.17 -10.24
CA ARG A 49 2.08 -0.94 -11.01
C ARG A 49 1.17 0.17 -10.53
N GLU A 50 -0.10 -0.13 -10.33
CA GLU A 50 -1.07 0.88 -9.92
C GLU A 50 -0.83 1.33 -8.48
N ILE A 51 -0.52 0.40 -7.59
CA ILE A 51 -0.22 0.75 -6.20
C ILE A 51 1.01 1.64 -6.15
N LEU A 52 2.05 1.30 -6.88
CA LEU A 52 3.28 2.11 -6.91
C LEU A 52 3.00 3.51 -7.47
N LYS A 53 2.17 3.62 -8.50
CA LYS A 53 1.79 4.93 -9.03
C LYS A 53 1.12 5.79 -7.97
N MET A 54 0.27 5.20 -7.15
CA MET A 54 -0.42 5.95 -6.10
C MET A 54 0.50 6.40 -4.98
N THR A 55 1.64 5.75 -4.79
CA THR A 55 2.58 6.15 -3.75
C THR A 55 3.39 7.39 -4.11
N ILE A 56 3.43 7.77 -5.39
CA ILE A 56 4.21 8.91 -5.85
C ILE A 56 3.36 10.09 -6.30
N LEU A 57 2.05 9.98 -6.18
CA LEU A 57 1.13 11.07 -6.56
C LEU A 57 0.93 12.10 -5.44
#